data_a17290d4a17a993e66ba0d30bb26c7fd
#
_entry.id   a17290d4a17a993e66ba0d30bb26c7fd
#
_cell.length_a   1.000
_cell.length_b   1.000
_cell.length_c   1.000
_cell.angle_alpha   90.00
_cell.angle_beta   90.00
_cell.angle_gamma   90.00
#
_symmetry.space_group_name_H-M   'P 1'
#
loop_
_entity.id
_entity.type
_entity.pdbx_description
1 polymer ?
#
loop_
_entity_poly.entity_id
_entity_poly.type
_entity_poly.pdbx_seq_one_letter_code
_entity_poly.pdbx_strand_id
1 'polypeptide(L)'
;MQMHILHETRYRYERPVKYSVQSLHLTPRRDVSQRALSWSIASPGRRLEQIDAYGNISHLLTVEEPHREISIVVRGVVETADTDARQDDGPLSPLAYLAPTQLTSPNDELRAFAHGALSGAGDPLARAQALADAVVGAVRYKSGTSDVQDSAAIAFKSGTGVCQDHAHVFIAAARAVGMPARYVSGYLYTGDNSDAASHAWVDAWLGPEIGWHSLDVTHQRPAVRTYCRLAVGRDYLDAAPVRGMRQGGGGEKMHASVLVAESAQQVQQ
;
A
#
# COMPACT_ATOMS: atom_id res chain seq x y z
N MET A 1 -5.23 -18.09 -7.59
CA MET A 1 -5.13 -18.38 -6.14
C MET A 1 -6.34 -17.78 -5.45
N GLN A 2 -6.92 -18.45 -4.46
CA GLN A 2 -7.96 -17.83 -3.63
C GLN A 2 -7.42 -17.58 -2.23
N MET A 3 -7.54 -16.33 -1.78
CA MET A 3 -7.07 -15.88 -0.47
C MET A 3 -8.25 -15.52 0.42
N HIS A 4 -8.30 -16.11 1.62
CA HIS A 4 -9.18 -15.70 2.69
C HIS A 4 -8.50 -14.62 3.51
N ILE A 5 -9.15 -13.49 3.70
CA ILE A 5 -8.61 -12.33 4.37
C ILE A 5 -9.49 -11.99 5.57
N LEU A 6 -8.85 -11.86 6.73
CA LEU A 6 -9.43 -11.31 7.95
C LEU A 6 -8.52 -10.18 8.42
N HIS A 7 -9.05 -8.96 8.48
CA HIS A 7 -8.32 -7.81 8.97
C HIS A 7 -9.15 -7.11 10.05
N GLU A 8 -8.59 -6.91 11.21
CA GLU A 8 -9.18 -6.13 12.29
C GLU A 8 -8.29 -4.93 12.61
N THR A 9 -8.88 -3.73 12.61
CA THR A 9 -8.25 -2.51 13.14
C THR A 9 -9.10 -2.00 14.30
N ARG A 10 -8.46 -1.82 15.46
CA ARG A 10 -9.11 -1.36 16.68
C ARG A 10 -8.41 -0.14 17.23
N TYR A 11 -9.18 0.95 17.40
CA TYR A 11 -8.76 2.18 18.05
C TYR A 11 -9.37 2.25 19.44
N ARG A 12 -8.57 2.57 20.46
CA ARG A 12 -9.02 2.85 21.82
C ARG A 12 -8.54 4.22 22.26
N TYR A 13 -9.44 4.96 22.90
CA TYR A 13 -9.23 6.33 23.31
C TYR A 13 -9.28 6.45 24.85
N GLU A 14 -8.39 7.26 25.40
CA GLU A 14 -8.34 7.50 26.85
C GLU A 14 -9.62 8.15 27.38
N ARG A 15 -10.23 9.05 26.59
CA ARG A 15 -11.47 9.76 26.89
C ARG A 15 -12.47 9.56 25.75
N PRO A 16 -13.77 9.84 25.98
CA PRO A 16 -14.73 9.77 24.89
C PRO A 16 -14.36 10.70 23.73
N VAL A 17 -14.38 10.16 22.53
CA VAL A 17 -14.42 10.90 21.27
C VAL A 17 -15.86 11.32 21.03
N LYS A 18 -16.08 12.59 20.71
CA LYS A 18 -17.45 13.11 20.45
C LYS A 18 -17.91 12.77 19.04
N TYR A 19 -16.98 12.78 18.10
CA TYR A 19 -17.24 12.63 16.68
C TYR A 19 -15.98 12.17 15.98
N SER A 20 -16.10 11.27 15.01
CA SER A 20 -14.98 10.88 14.15
C SER A 20 -15.43 10.64 12.71
N VAL A 21 -14.53 10.95 11.78
CA VAL A 21 -14.65 10.64 10.36
C VAL A 21 -13.39 9.94 9.91
N GLN A 22 -13.54 8.81 9.22
CA GLN A 22 -12.42 8.02 8.70
C GLN A 22 -12.65 7.68 7.24
N SER A 23 -11.61 7.82 6.42
CA SER A 23 -11.54 7.25 5.08
C SER A 23 -10.93 5.86 5.17
N LEU A 24 -11.60 4.88 4.60
CA LEU A 24 -11.18 3.49 4.62
C LEU A 24 -10.87 3.02 3.19
N HIS A 25 -9.64 2.59 2.93
CA HIS A 25 -9.25 1.87 1.72
C HIS A 25 -9.06 0.39 2.08
N LEU A 26 -10.17 -0.28 2.37
CA LEU A 26 -10.21 -1.65 2.88
C LEU A 26 -11.00 -2.60 1.97
N THR A 27 -11.39 -2.15 0.78
CA THR A 27 -12.03 -2.98 -0.24
C THR A 27 -11.06 -3.22 -1.39
N PRO A 28 -10.91 -4.47 -1.87
CA PRO A 28 -10.04 -4.77 -2.99
C PRO A 28 -10.37 -3.92 -4.21
N ARG A 29 -9.35 -3.29 -4.78
CA ARG A 29 -9.47 -2.52 -6.00
C ARG A 29 -10.00 -3.41 -7.14
N ARG A 30 -10.82 -2.86 -8.01
CA ARG A 30 -11.19 -3.52 -9.26
C ARG A 30 -9.97 -3.51 -10.18
N ASP A 31 -9.43 -4.69 -10.46
CA ASP A 31 -8.19 -4.87 -11.21
C ASP A 31 -8.30 -6.14 -12.06
N VAL A 32 -7.57 -6.18 -13.19
CA VAL A 32 -7.54 -7.34 -14.09
C VAL A 32 -6.92 -8.57 -13.43
N SER A 33 -6.04 -8.36 -12.46
CA SER A 33 -5.29 -9.42 -11.76
C SER A 33 -6.01 -9.96 -10.51
N GLN A 34 -7.15 -9.36 -10.12
CA GLN A 34 -7.85 -9.79 -8.91
C GLN A 34 -9.38 -9.59 -8.99
N ARG A 35 -10.11 -10.42 -8.26
CA ARG A 35 -11.57 -10.35 -8.13
C ARG A 35 -11.99 -10.70 -6.71
N ALA A 36 -12.71 -9.82 -6.03
CA ALA A 36 -13.37 -10.17 -4.78
C ALA A 36 -14.55 -11.10 -5.06
N LEU A 37 -14.53 -12.32 -4.50
CA LEU A 37 -15.61 -13.29 -4.58
C LEU A 37 -16.66 -13.02 -3.50
N SER A 38 -16.20 -12.63 -2.31
CA SER A 38 -17.02 -12.13 -1.22
C SER A 38 -16.22 -11.08 -0.46
N TRP A 39 -16.90 -10.02 0.01
CA TRP A 39 -16.23 -8.97 0.78
C TRP A 39 -17.20 -8.27 1.70
N SER A 40 -16.81 -8.07 2.95
CA SER A 40 -17.59 -7.35 3.94
C SER A 40 -16.70 -6.52 4.85
N ILE A 41 -17.19 -5.36 5.24
CA ILE A 41 -16.57 -4.49 6.24
C ILE A 41 -17.62 -4.25 7.32
N ALA A 42 -17.34 -4.69 8.53
CA ALA A 42 -18.14 -4.37 9.71
C ALA A 42 -17.48 -3.20 10.45
N SER A 43 -18.24 -2.18 10.79
CA SER A 43 -17.78 -0.99 11.51
C SER A 43 -18.95 -0.36 12.29
N PRO A 44 -18.71 0.41 13.35
CA PRO A 44 -19.75 1.23 13.97
C PRO A 44 -20.14 2.40 13.02
N GLY A 45 -21.24 3.07 13.33
CA GLY A 45 -21.65 4.29 12.65
C GLY A 45 -22.10 4.11 11.20
N ARG A 46 -22.09 5.20 10.45
CA ARG A 46 -22.56 5.26 9.06
C ARG A 46 -21.38 5.17 8.11
N ARG A 47 -21.48 4.31 7.09
CA ARG A 47 -20.47 4.15 6.05
C ARG A 47 -21.05 4.45 4.68
N LEU A 48 -20.36 5.28 3.90
CA LEU A 48 -20.68 5.64 2.52
C LEU A 48 -19.55 5.19 1.59
N GLU A 49 -19.87 4.32 0.63
CA GLU A 49 -18.92 3.91 -0.41
C GLU A 49 -18.79 5.00 -1.48
N GLN A 50 -17.58 5.22 -1.96
CA GLN A 50 -17.25 6.14 -3.04
C GLN A 50 -16.02 5.64 -3.82
N ILE A 51 -15.83 6.17 -5.01
CA ILE A 51 -14.58 5.99 -5.77
C ILE A 51 -13.78 7.28 -5.62
N ASP A 52 -12.53 7.16 -5.19
CA ASP A 52 -11.64 8.31 -5.04
C ASP A 52 -11.00 8.74 -6.37
N ALA A 53 -10.19 9.81 -6.32
CA ALA A 53 -9.50 10.36 -7.49
C ALA A 53 -8.50 9.39 -8.14
N TYR A 54 -8.05 8.37 -7.43
CA TYR A 54 -7.15 7.33 -7.92
C TYR A 54 -7.88 6.09 -8.45
N GLY A 55 -9.22 6.08 -8.39
CA GLY A 55 -10.06 4.94 -8.75
C GLY A 55 -10.10 3.85 -7.68
N ASN A 56 -9.69 4.13 -6.44
CA ASN A 56 -9.82 3.20 -5.34
C ASN A 56 -11.26 3.17 -4.82
N ILE A 57 -11.72 2.01 -4.35
CA ILE A 57 -12.96 1.90 -3.59
C ILE A 57 -12.67 2.38 -2.17
N SER A 58 -13.22 3.53 -1.82
CA SER A 58 -13.06 4.17 -0.52
C SER A 58 -14.39 4.21 0.22
N HIS A 59 -14.35 4.17 1.55
CA HIS A 59 -15.55 4.34 2.38
C HIS A 59 -15.32 5.48 3.36
N LEU A 60 -16.26 6.42 3.40
CA LEU A 60 -16.31 7.43 4.44
C LEU A 60 -17.11 6.87 5.61
N LEU A 61 -16.42 6.57 6.72
CA LEU A 61 -17.01 6.13 7.97
C LEU A 61 -17.21 7.34 8.90
N THR A 62 -18.43 7.55 9.36
CA THR A 62 -18.77 8.60 10.33
C THR A 62 -19.36 7.97 11.59
N VAL A 63 -18.80 8.30 12.76
CA VAL A 63 -19.30 7.89 14.07
C VAL A 63 -19.67 9.16 14.84
N GLU A 64 -20.97 9.39 15.00
CA GLU A 64 -21.55 10.61 15.60
C GLU A 64 -21.81 10.45 17.10
N GLU A 65 -22.02 9.21 17.56
CA GLU A 65 -22.23 8.91 18.96
C GLU A 65 -20.90 8.97 19.74
N PRO A 66 -20.91 9.48 21.00
CA PRO A 66 -19.75 9.45 21.85
C PRO A 66 -19.21 8.04 22.07
N HIS A 67 -17.93 7.82 21.78
CA HIS A 67 -17.33 6.49 21.83
C HIS A 67 -15.91 6.51 22.41
N ARG A 68 -15.47 5.37 22.94
CA ARG A 68 -14.11 5.15 23.44
C ARG A 68 -13.35 4.10 22.62
N GLU A 69 -14.04 3.45 21.70
CA GLU A 69 -13.45 2.43 20.83
C GLU A 69 -14.12 2.49 19.45
N ILE A 70 -13.30 2.23 18.41
CA ILE A 70 -13.78 1.91 17.07
C ILE A 70 -13.13 0.60 16.68
N SER A 71 -13.93 -0.38 16.29
CA SER A 71 -13.45 -1.64 15.69
C SER A 71 -13.95 -1.71 14.25
N ILE A 72 -13.02 -1.94 13.31
CA ILE A 72 -13.28 -2.14 11.90
C ILE A 72 -12.81 -3.54 11.56
N VAL A 73 -13.72 -4.39 11.10
CA VAL A 73 -13.43 -5.78 10.76
C VAL A 73 -13.75 -6.03 9.30
N VAL A 74 -12.75 -6.48 8.56
CA VAL A 74 -12.85 -6.86 7.15
C VAL A 74 -12.79 -8.38 7.05
N ARG A 75 -13.69 -8.97 6.26
CA ARG A 75 -13.68 -10.40 5.93
C ARG A 75 -14.01 -10.58 4.46
N GLY A 76 -13.25 -11.42 3.78
CA GLY A 76 -13.56 -11.72 2.39
C GLY A 76 -12.68 -12.78 1.78
N VAL A 77 -13.05 -13.12 0.55
CA VAL A 77 -12.30 -14.03 -0.31
C VAL A 77 -11.99 -13.30 -1.61
N VAL A 78 -10.72 -13.30 -1.98
CA VAL A 78 -10.23 -12.69 -3.22
C VAL A 78 -9.59 -13.78 -4.07
N GLU A 79 -9.97 -13.84 -5.32
CA GLU A 79 -9.29 -14.62 -6.34
C GLU A 79 -8.25 -13.73 -7.03
N THR A 80 -7.00 -14.19 -7.09
CA THR A 80 -5.91 -13.51 -7.78
C THR A 80 -5.35 -14.35 -8.89
N ALA A 81 -4.95 -13.72 -9.99
CA ALA A 81 -4.34 -14.36 -11.14
C ALA A 81 -2.80 -14.22 -11.07
N ASP A 82 -2.12 -15.21 -11.62
CA ASP A 82 -0.70 -15.16 -11.93
C ASP A 82 -0.58 -14.63 -13.36
N THR A 83 -0.54 -13.33 -13.48
CA THR A 83 -0.56 -12.68 -14.80
C THR A 83 0.42 -11.53 -14.83
N ASP A 84 1.18 -11.45 -15.92
CA ASP A 84 1.96 -10.28 -16.31
C ASP A 84 1.09 -9.19 -16.98
N ALA A 85 -0.26 -9.35 -16.90
CA ALA A 85 -1.16 -8.39 -17.49
C ALA A 85 -0.89 -6.99 -16.94
N ARG A 86 -0.94 -6.04 -17.85
CA ARG A 86 -0.82 -4.62 -17.54
C ARG A 86 -1.83 -4.25 -16.44
N GLN A 87 -1.34 -3.64 -15.38
CA GLN A 87 -2.19 -3.14 -14.31
C GLN A 87 -3.11 -2.02 -14.83
N ASP A 88 -4.28 -1.87 -14.20
CA ASP A 88 -5.22 -0.81 -14.54
C ASP A 88 -4.55 0.58 -14.48
N ASP A 89 -4.66 1.34 -15.55
CA ASP A 89 -4.12 2.71 -15.64
C ASP A 89 -4.81 3.66 -14.64
N GLY A 90 -6.05 3.37 -14.26
CA GLY A 90 -6.86 4.24 -13.42
C GLY A 90 -7.28 5.53 -14.14
N PRO A 91 -7.94 6.46 -13.42
CA PRO A 91 -8.49 7.69 -14.02
C PRO A 91 -7.43 8.77 -14.28
N LEU A 92 -6.25 8.68 -13.67
CA LEU A 92 -5.20 9.69 -13.77
C LEU A 92 -4.13 9.31 -14.79
N SER A 93 -3.65 10.32 -15.54
CA SER A 93 -2.45 10.16 -16.37
C SER A 93 -1.26 9.68 -15.51
N PRO A 94 -0.41 8.77 -16.01
CA PRO A 94 0.83 8.40 -15.33
C PRO A 94 1.70 9.59 -14.93
N LEU A 95 1.69 10.68 -15.70
CA LEU A 95 2.44 11.90 -15.40
C LEU A 95 2.04 12.57 -14.08
N ALA A 96 0.79 12.39 -13.61
CA ALA A 96 0.36 12.89 -12.31
C ALA A 96 1.17 12.29 -11.14
N TYR A 97 1.73 11.10 -11.34
CA TYR A 97 2.54 10.41 -10.34
C TYR A 97 4.03 10.79 -10.37
N LEU A 98 4.44 11.74 -11.23
CA LEU A 98 5.75 12.40 -11.14
C LEU A 98 5.79 13.48 -10.06
N ALA A 99 4.63 14.04 -9.68
CA ALA A 99 4.57 15.09 -8.68
C ALA A 99 5.01 14.57 -7.31
N PRO A 100 6.02 15.19 -6.66
CA PRO A 100 6.46 14.78 -5.33
C PRO A 100 5.39 15.12 -4.28
N THR A 101 5.41 14.38 -3.19
CA THR A 101 4.63 14.67 -1.98
C THR A 101 5.59 14.97 -0.84
N GLN A 102 5.06 15.36 0.33
CA GLN A 102 5.88 15.54 1.51
C GLN A 102 6.67 14.27 1.88
N LEU A 103 6.06 13.08 1.72
CA LEU A 103 6.69 11.80 2.06
C LEU A 103 7.66 11.29 0.97
N THR A 104 7.51 11.73 -0.27
CA THR A 104 8.26 11.21 -1.43
C THR A 104 9.03 12.30 -2.20
N SER A 105 9.33 13.44 -1.54
CA SER A 105 10.15 14.49 -2.14
C SER A 105 11.64 14.09 -2.10
N PRO A 106 12.33 13.97 -3.27
CA PRO A 106 13.73 13.62 -3.29
C PRO A 106 14.60 14.83 -2.91
N ASN A 107 15.55 14.60 -2.00
CA ASN A 107 16.68 15.51 -1.75
C ASN A 107 17.83 15.22 -2.73
N ASP A 108 18.92 15.97 -2.64
CA ASP A 108 20.07 15.82 -3.54
C ASP A 108 20.74 14.44 -3.42
N GLU A 109 20.78 13.86 -2.22
CA GLU A 109 21.33 12.52 -1.98
C GLU A 109 20.50 11.45 -2.70
N LEU A 110 19.16 11.53 -2.59
CA LEU A 110 18.26 10.60 -3.32
C LEU A 110 18.33 10.78 -4.83
N ARG A 111 18.51 12.02 -5.32
CA ARG A 111 18.72 12.27 -6.75
C ARG A 111 20.00 11.63 -7.25
N ALA A 112 21.13 11.85 -6.56
CA ALA A 112 22.41 11.24 -6.89
C ALA A 112 22.35 9.70 -6.82
N PHE A 113 21.71 9.16 -5.78
CA PHE A 113 21.47 7.73 -5.63
C PHE A 113 20.69 7.15 -6.81
N ALA A 114 19.58 7.78 -7.21
CA ALA A 114 18.74 7.33 -8.31
C ALA A 114 19.49 7.29 -9.65
N HIS A 115 20.29 8.32 -9.95
CA HIS A 115 21.13 8.33 -11.15
C HIS A 115 22.21 7.26 -11.11
N GLY A 116 22.85 7.05 -9.96
CA GLY A 116 23.86 6.01 -9.76
C GLY A 116 23.28 4.60 -9.96
N ALA A 117 22.12 4.33 -9.37
CA ALA A 117 21.43 3.04 -9.47
C ALA A 117 21.07 2.64 -10.91
N LEU A 118 20.80 3.63 -11.77
CA LEU A 118 20.41 3.39 -13.16
C LEU A 118 21.58 3.42 -14.15
N SER A 119 22.81 3.61 -13.68
CA SER A 119 24.00 3.61 -14.53
C SER A 119 24.19 2.23 -15.15
N GLY A 120 24.05 2.14 -16.49
CA GLY A 120 24.20 0.89 -17.24
C GLY A 120 22.92 0.04 -17.37
N ALA A 121 21.82 0.41 -16.74
CA ALA A 121 20.53 -0.28 -16.90
C ALA A 121 19.89 0.11 -18.25
N GLY A 122 19.63 -0.89 -19.11
CA GLY A 122 19.22 -0.67 -20.50
C GLY A 122 17.71 -0.46 -20.69
N ASP A 123 16.92 -1.51 -20.53
CA ASP A 123 15.48 -1.48 -20.78
C ASP A 123 14.68 -1.01 -19.55
N PRO A 124 13.40 -0.60 -19.71
CA PRO A 124 12.59 -0.07 -18.62
C PRO A 124 12.37 -1.04 -17.44
N LEU A 125 12.23 -2.35 -17.69
CA LEU A 125 12.09 -3.36 -16.64
C LEU A 125 13.38 -3.51 -15.84
N ALA A 126 14.52 -3.61 -16.54
CA ALA A 126 15.84 -3.68 -15.91
C ALA A 126 16.10 -2.43 -15.05
N ARG A 127 15.68 -1.25 -15.50
CA ARG A 127 15.81 0.00 -14.73
C ARG A 127 14.98 -0.01 -13.44
N ALA A 128 13.72 -0.47 -13.50
CA ALA A 128 12.88 -0.58 -12.32
C ALA A 128 13.46 -1.59 -11.32
N GLN A 129 13.94 -2.75 -11.80
CA GLN A 129 14.56 -3.77 -10.96
C GLN A 129 15.86 -3.27 -10.32
N ALA A 130 16.75 -2.65 -11.11
CA ALA A 130 18.01 -2.10 -10.60
C ALA A 130 17.78 -1.05 -9.50
N LEU A 131 16.74 -0.23 -9.66
CA LEU A 131 16.37 0.75 -8.65
C LEU A 131 15.85 0.08 -7.36
N ALA A 132 15.03 -0.98 -7.48
CA ALA A 132 14.55 -1.74 -6.33
C ALA A 132 15.71 -2.42 -5.56
N ASP A 133 16.62 -3.05 -6.29
CA ASP A 133 17.80 -3.69 -5.71
C ASP A 133 18.71 -2.70 -4.99
N ALA A 134 18.89 -1.51 -5.58
CA ALA A 134 19.65 -0.43 -4.96
C ALA A 134 18.97 0.08 -3.67
N VAL A 135 17.64 0.21 -3.66
CA VAL A 135 16.89 0.63 -2.45
C VAL A 135 17.06 -0.36 -1.31
N VAL A 136 16.92 -1.66 -1.57
CA VAL A 136 17.13 -2.70 -0.54
C VAL A 136 18.58 -2.73 -0.05
N GLY A 137 19.54 -2.47 -0.94
CA GLY A 137 20.95 -2.33 -0.57
C GLY A 137 21.23 -1.11 0.32
N ALA A 138 20.48 -0.02 0.16
CA ALA A 138 20.64 1.23 0.91
C ALA A 138 19.81 1.27 2.21
N VAL A 139 18.63 0.65 2.22
CA VAL A 139 17.69 0.66 3.37
C VAL A 139 17.44 -0.78 3.80
N ARG A 140 18.02 -1.17 4.93
CA ARG A 140 17.83 -2.52 5.48
C ARG A 140 16.46 -2.65 6.14
N TYR A 141 15.74 -3.73 5.85
CA TYR A 141 14.46 -4.01 6.52
C TYR A 141 14.62 -4.19 8.03
N LYS A 142 13.87 -3.39 8.81
CA LYS A 142 13.83 -3.48 10.27
C LYS A 142 12.51 -2.93 10.80
N SER A 143 11.72 -3.80 11.44
CA SER A 143 10.46 -3.40 12.07
C SER A 143 10.68 -2.49 13.27
N GLY A 144 9.74 -1.55 13.50
CA GLY A 144 9.73 -0.67 14.67
C GLY A 144 10.80 0.42 14.68
N THR A 145 11.40 0.74 13.52
CA THR A 145 12.46 1.77 13.41
C THR A 145 12.00 3.04 12.71
N SER A 146 10.81 3.06 12.13
CA SER A 146 10.26 4.20 11.40
C SER A 146 8.83 4.52 11.85
N ASP A 147 8.42 5.77 11.65
CA ASP A 147 7.06 6.26 11.82
C ASP A 147 6.37 6.36 10.46
N VAL A 148 5.03 6.26 10.42
CA VAL A 148 4.25 6.41 9.19
C VAL A 148 4.38 7.78 8.54
N GLN A 149 4.90 8.77 9.25
CA GLN A 149 5.16 10.12 8.77
C GLN A 149 6.60 10.33 8.27
N ASP A 150 7.46 9.32 8.39
CA ASP A 150 8.83 9.43 7.92
C ASP A 150 8.87 9.55 6.39
N SER A 151 9.61 10.55 5.91
CA SER A 151 9.79 10.74 4.48
C SER A 151 10.84 9.79 3.91
N ALA A 152 10.81 9.61 2.59
CA ALA A 152 11.83 8.86 1.85
C ALA A 152 13.26 9.32 2.19
N ALA A 153 13.48 10.63 2.36
CA ALA A 153 14.79 11.17 2.73
C ALA A 153 15.22 10.79 4.14
N ILE A 154 14.28 10.72 5.10
CA ILE A 154 14.54 10.27 6.48
C ILE A 154 14.89 8.79 6.49
N ALA A 155 14.07 7.95 5.83
CA ALA A 155 14.31 6.51 5.74
C ALA A 155 15.64 6.18 5.05
N PHE A 156 15.94 6.86 3.95
CA PHE A 156 17.20 6.70 3.20
C PHE A 156 18.41 7.08 4.07
N LYS A 157 18.36 8.20 4.76
CA LYS A 157 19.42 8.64 5.68
C LYS A 157 19.59 7.71 6.88
N SER A 158 18.48 7.15 7.39
CA SER A 158 18.49 6.16 8.48
C SER A 158 19.16 4.85 8.07
N GLY A 159 19.06 4.47 6.79
CA GLY A 159 19.52 3.17 6.28
C GLY A 159 18.72 1.98 6.83
N THR A 160 17.56 2.22 7.47
CA THR A 160 16.67 1.19 7.98
C THR A 160 15.20 1.62 7.83
N GLY A 161 14.31 0.68 7.58
CA GLY A 161 12.90 0.95 7.43
C GLY A 161 12.07 -0.33 7.21
N VAL A 162 10.80 -0.16 6.91
CA VAL A 162 9.85 -1.24 6.60
C VAL A 162 9.42 -1.17 5.13
N CYS A 163 8.46 -2.00 4.71
CA CYS A 163 7.95 -2.02 3.32
C CYS A 163 7.43 -0.64 2.84
N GLN A 164 6.81 0.15 3.72
CA GLN A 164 6.39 1.52 3.43
C GLN A 164 7.59 2.40 3.06
N ASP A 165 8.68 2.32 3.82
CA ASP A 165 9.90 3.12 3.60
C ASP A 165 10.59 2.73 2.30
N HIS A 166 10.70 1.43 2.01
CA HIS A 166 11.22 0.93 0.74
C HIS A 166 10.40 1.47 -0.44
N ALA A 167 9.07 1.44 -0.33
CA ALA A 167 8.19 2.00 -1.36
C ALA A 167 8.39 3.51 -1.52
N HIS A 168 8.45 4.28 -0.44
CA HIS A 168 8.66 5.73 -0.49
C HIS A 168 10.02 6.11 -1.09
N VAL A 169 11.10 5.42 -0.70
CA VAL A 169 12.45 5.66 -1.24
C VAL A 169 12.49 5.32 -2.73
N PHE A 170 11.91 4.19 -3.14
CA PHE A 170 11.80 3.84 -4.56
C PHE A 170 11.02 4.92 -5.34
N ILE A 171 9.84 5.33 -4.85
CA ILE A 171 9.00 6.33 -5.52
C ILE A 171 9.73 7.67 -5.66
N ALA A 172 10.40 8.13 -4.61
CA ALA A 172 11.17 9.37 -4.64
C ALA A 172 12.32 9.31 -5.66
N ALA A 173 13.06 8.19 -5.67
CA ALA A 173 14.16 7.96 -6.60
C ALA A 173 13.67 7.80 -8.05
N ALA A 174 12.59 7.04 -8.28
CA ALA A 174 11.97 6.87 -9.59
C ALA A 174 11.55 8.21 -10.21
N ARG A 175 10.84 9.03 -9.42
CA ARG A 175 10.43 10.38 -9.84
C ARG A 175 11.58 11.31 -10.14
N ALA A 176 12.68 11.21 -9.39
CA ALA A 176 13.89 11.99 -9.60
C ALA A 176 14.53 11.74 -10.99
N VAL A 177 14.32 10.55 -11.57
CA VAL A 177 14.81 10.16 -12.89
C VAL A 177 13.71 10.15 -13.96
N GLY A 178 12.56 10.78 -13.69
CA GLY A 178 11.46 10.91 -14.63
C GLY A 178 10.61 9.66 -14.84
N MET A 179 10.71 8.64 -13.96
CA MET A 179 9.89 7.44 -13.98
C MET A 179 8.66 7.66 -13.09
N PRO A 180 7.43 7.74 -13.63
CA PRO A 180 6.24 7.82 -12.80
C PRO A 180 6.10 6.58 -11.93
N ALA A 181 5.84 6.80 -10.64
CA ALA A 181 5.67 5.70 -9.69
C ALA A 181 4.59 6.03 -8.67
N ARG A 182 3.79 5.00 -8.30
CA ARG A 182 2.70 5.11 -7.33
C ARG A 182 2.86 4.09 -6.21
N TYR A 183 2.43 4.47 -5.04
CA TYR A 183 2.37 3.63 -3.86
C TYR A 183 1.18 2.70 -3.95
N VAL A 184 1.34 1.46 -3.50
CA VAL A 184 0.26 0.47 -3.43
C VAL A 184 0.20 -0.06 -2.01
N SER A 185 -1.00 -0.06 -1.43
CA SER A 185 -1.31 -0.74 -0.17
C SER A 185 -2.16 -1.98 -0.43
N GLY A 186 -1.95 -3.01 0.37
CA GLY A 186 -2.72 -4.23 0.25
C GLY A 186 -2.33 -5.32 1.22
N TYR A 187 -2.64 -6.55 0.86
CA TYR A 187 -2.30 -7.74 1.62
C TYR A 187 -1.34 -8.62 0.83
N LEU A 188 -0.44 -9.26 1.56
CA LEU A 188 0.51 -10.24 1.03
C LEU A 188 0.30 -11.58 1.72
N TYR A 189 0.10 -12.64 0.94
CA TYR A 189 0.17 -14.01 1.44
C TYR A 189 1.63 -14.48 1.48
N THR A 190 2.10 -14.85 2.67
CA THR A 190 3.48 -15.31 2.91
C THR A 190 3.55 -16.74 3.42
N GLY A 191 2.44 -17.51 3.30
CA GLY A 191 2.29 -18.84 3.88
C GLY A 191 1.41 -18.81 5.14
N ASP A 192 0.98 -19.96 5.61
CA ASP A 192 -0.11 -20.13 6.60
C ASP A 192 0.19 -19.68 8.04
N ASN A 193 1.36 -19.10 8.33
CA ASN A 193 1.78 -18.76 9.70
C ASN A 193 2.37 -17.35 9.86
N SER A 194 2.01 -16.39 9.04
CA SER A 194 2.63 -15.07 9.14
C SER A 194 1.72 -14.00 9.73
N ASP A 195 2.23 -13.31 10.75
CA ASP A 195 1.59 -12.16 11.41
C ASP A 195 1.61 -10.86 10.57
N ALA A 196 2.16 -10.87 9.37
CA ALA A 196 2.41 -9.66 8.59
C ALA A 196 1.75 -9.71 7.21
N ALA A 197 0.44 -9.73 7.19
CA ALA A 197 -0.31 -9.76 5.94
C ALA A 197 -0.60 -8.36 5.34
N SER A 198 -0.49 -7.26 6.11
CA SER A 198 -0.54 -5.90 5.58
C SER A 198 0.80 -5.54 4.95
N HIS A 199 0.77 -5.08 3.69
CA HIS A 199 2.00 -4.86 2.94
C HIS A 199 1.90 -3.65 2.01
N ALA A 200 3.06 -3.11 1.66
CA ALA A 200 3.22 -2.01 0.73
C ALA A 200 4.22 -2.36 -0.37
N TRP A 201 3.90 -1.93 -1.59
CA TRP A 201 4.76 -2.06 -2.75
C TRP A 201 4.57 -0.88 -3.71
N VAL A 202 5.08 -0.97 -4.92
CA VAL A 202 5.00 0.10 -5.90
C VAL A 202 4.49 -0.39 -7.24
N ASP A 203 3.88 0.51 -8.02
CA ASP A 203 3.78 0.36 -9.46
C ASP A 203 4.68 1.42 -10.11
N ALA A 204 5.51 1.01 -11.06
CA ALA A 204 6.32 1.87 -11.91
C ALA A 204 5.74 1.91 -13.33
N TRP A 205 5.62 3.11 -13.90
CA TRP A 205 5.22 3.28 -15.29
C TRP A 205 6.42 3.11 -16.21
N LEU A 206 6.39 2.09 -17.03
CA LEU A 206 7.49 1.69 -17.89
C LEU A 206 7.27 2.07 -19.37
N GLY A 207 6.39 3.04 -19.60
CA GLY A 207 6.06 3.51 -20.95
C GLY A 207 4.78 2.87 -21.51
N PRO A 208 4.29 3.40 -22.65
CA PRO A 208 2.99 2.99 -23.20
C PRO A 208 2.94 1.52 -23.66
N GLU A 209 4.05 0.93 -24.02
CA GLU A 209 4.14 -0.46 -24.47
C GLU A 209 3.97 -1.45 -23.32
N ILE A 210 4.53 -1.14 -22.15
CA ILE A 210 4.53 -2.02 -20.98
C ILE A 210 3.41 -1.62 -20.02
N GLY A 211 3.19 -0.31 -19.79
CA GLY A 211 2.23 0.20 -18.82
C GLY A 211 2.77 0.20 -17.39
N TRP A 212 1.86 0.06 -16.43
CA TRP A 212 2.20 -0.06 -15.02
C TRP A 212 2.72 -1.46 -14.71
N HIS A 213 3.92 -1.52 -14.14
CA HIS A 213 4.54 -2.74 -13.65
C HIS A 213 4.55 -2.74 -12.12
N SER A 214 4.00 -3.79 -11.53
CA SER A 214 3.87 -3.92 -10.08
C SER A 214 5.10 -4.63 -9.50
N LEU A 215 5.80 -3.97 -8.57
CA LEU A 215 7.08 -4.42 -8.02
C LEU A 215 7.10 -4.31 -6.49
N ASP A 216 7.27 -5.44 -5.82
CA ASP A 216 7.57 -5.46 -4.40
C ASP A 216 9.06 -5.18 -4.17
N VAL A 217 9.35 -3.95 -3.77
CA VAL A 217 10.72 -3.49 -3.51
C VAL A 217 11.36 -4.27 -2.38
N THR A 218 10.61 -4.55 -1.30
CA THR A 218 11.12 -5.26 -0.12
C THR A 218 11.59 -6.67 -0.46
N HIS A 219 10.84 -7.38 -1.30
CA HIS A 219 11.15 -8.76 -1.69
C HIS A 219 11.82 -8.87 -3.07
N GLN A 220 12.08 -7.74 -3.74
CA GLN A 220 12.77 -7.64 -5.04
C GLN A 220 12.13 -8.53 -6.12
N ARG A 221 10.79 -8.54 -6.19
CA ARG A 221 10.04 -9.41 -7.11
C ARG A 221 8.76 -8.74 -7.63
N PRO A 222 8.21 -9.19 -8.76
CA PRO A 222 6.89 -8.75 -9.21
C PRO A 222 5.81 -9.04 -8.17
N ALA A 223 4.90 -8.09 -7.94
CA ALA A 223 3.78 -8.23 -7.02
C ALA A 223 2.58 -8.82 -7.76
N VAL A 224 2.58 -10.15 -7.90
CA VAL A 224 1.54 -10.93 -8.61
C VAL A 224 0.88 -11.93 -7.67
N ARG A 225 0.00 -12.74 -8.13
CA ARG A 225 -0.70 -13.87 -7.50
C ARG A 225 -0.90 -13.88 -5.96
N THR A 226 0.16 -13.66 -5.16
CA THR A 226 0.11 -13.65 -3.69
C THR A 226 -0.23 -12.29 -3.09
N TYR A 227 -0.52 -11.29 -3.92
CA TYR A 227 -0.82 -9.93 -3.52
C TYR A 227 -2.28 -9.59 -3.79
N CYS A 228 -2.95 -9.00 -2.79
CA CYS A 228 -4.29 -8.42 -2.93
C CYS A 228 -4.17 -6.90 -2.78
N ARG A 229 -4.41 -6.18 -3.86
CA ARG A 229 -4.33 -4.72 -3.96
C ARG A 229 -5.58 -4.08 -3.39
N LEU A 230 -5.43 -3.14 -2.46
CA LEU A 230 -6.53 -2.35 -1.89
C LEU A 230 -6.60 -0.96 -2.50
N ALA A 231 -5.49 -0.23 -2.49
CA ALA A 231 -5.46 1.13 -2.98
C ALA A 231 -4.12 1.49 -3.62
N VAL A 232 -4.16 2.47 -4.52
CA VAL A 232 -2.98 3.14 -5.07
C VAL A 232 -3.04 4.63 -4.73
N GLY A 233 -1.88 5.28 -4.63
CA GLY A 233 -1.78 6.71 -4.35
C GLY A 233 -0.39 7.24 -4.68
N ARG A 234 -0.16 8.53 -4.46
CA ARG A 234 1.18 9.11 -4.67
C ARG A 234 2.15 8.74 -3.56
N ASP A 235 1.61 8.44 -2.37
CA ASP A 235 2.33 7.98 -1.19
C ASP A 235 1.38 7.21 -0.24
N TYR A 236 1.88 6.87 0.94
CA TYR A 236 1.09 6.20 1.98
C TYR A 236 -0.18 6.97 2.37
N LEU A 237 -0.12 8.31 2.47
CA LEU A 237 -1.28 9.09 2.95
C LEU A 237 -2.46 9.04 1.97
N ASP A 238 -2.20 8.90 0.68
CA ASP A 238 -3.24 8.75 -0.34
C ASP A 238 -3.83 7.32 -0.39
N ALA A 239 -3.06 6.30 0.05
CA ALA A 239 -3.44 4.88 -0.02
C ALA A 239 -3.55 4.20 1.36
N ALA A 240 -3.53 4.97 2.46
CA ALA A 240 -3.60 4.43 3.81
C ALA A 240 -4.88 3.60 4.01
N PRO A 241 -4.79 2.40 4.61
CA PRO A 241 -5.97 1.56 4.88
C PRO A 241 -7.04 2.25 5.71
N VAL A 242 -6.61 3.01 6.73
CA VAL A 242 -7.50 3.84 7.57
C VAL A 242 -6.82 5.18 7.82
N ARG A 243 -7.52 6.26 7.52
CA ARG A 243 -7.08 7.62 7.81
C ARG A 243 -8.26 8.48 8.22
N GLY A 244 -8.12 9.28 9.28
CA GLY A 244 -9.25 10.07 9.72
C GLY A 244 -8.91 11.21 10.66
N MET A 245 -9.97 11.85 11.12
CA MET A 245 -9.95 12.88 12.15
C MET A 245 -10.99 12.58 13.22
N ARG A 246 -10.75 13.10 14.41
CA ARG A 246 -11.66 12.96 15.53
C ARG A 246 -11.70 14.22 16.40
N GLN A 247 -12.80 14.41 17.10
CA GLN A 247 -12.95 15.48 18.07
C GLN A 247 -12.94 14.89 19.49
N GLY A 248 -11.91 15.20 20.27
CA GLY A 248 -11.74 14.69 21.63
C GLY A 248 -10.94 13.39 21.68
N GLY A 249 -11.14 12.58 22.72
CA GLY A 249 -10.53 11.24 22.89
C GLY A 249 -9.23 11.22 23.71
N GLY A 250 -8.46 12.30 23.78
CA GLY A 250 -7.14 12.26 24.43
C GLY A 250 -6.15 11.40 23.65
N GLY A 251 -5.33 10.60 24.35
CA GLY A 251 -4.43 9.63 23.76
C GLY A 251 -5.17 8.54 23.01
N GLU A 252 -4.52 7.98 21.98
CA GLU A 252 -5.03 6.91 21.13
C GLU A 252 -4.08 5.72 21.16
N LYS A 253 -4.65 4.52 21.23
CA LYS A 253 -3.92 3.27 20.98
C LYS A 253 -4.59 2.56 19.81
N MET A 254 -3.80 2.26 18.79
CA MET A 254 -4.24 1.50 17.63
C MET A 254 -3.64 0.10 17.67
N HIS A 255 -4.45 -0.89 17.37
CA HIS A 255 -4.03 -2.27 17.15
C HIS A 255 -4.60 -2.74 15.82
N ALA A 256 -3.76 -3.29 14.97
CA ALA A 256 -4.18 -3.93 13.72
C ALA A 256 -3.66 -5.37 13.68
N SER A 257 -4.51 -6.27 13.24
CA SER A 257 -4.15 -7.66 12.96
C SER A 257 -4.70 -8.06 11.60
N VAL A 258 -3.89 -8.75 10.81
CA VAL A 258 -4.27 -9.22 9.49
C VAL A 258 -3.88 -10.68 9.35
N LEU A 259 -4.82 -11.51 8.93
CA LEU A 259 -4.61 -12.90 8.58
C LEU A 259 -4.97 -13.09 7.10
N VAL A 260 -4.05 -13.67 6.35
CA VAL A 260 -4.28 -14.11 4.97
C VAL A 260 -3.96 -15.59 4.88
N ALA A 261 -4.93 -16.38 4.42
CA ALA A 261 -4.80 -17.82 4.24
C ALA A 261 -5.18 -18.21 2.81
N GLU A 262 -4.50 -19.20 2.23
CA GLU A 262 -4.89 -19.79 0.96
C GLU A 262 -6.06 -20.76 1.15
N SER A 263 -7.04 -20.73 0.25
CA SER A 263 -8.06 -21.78 0.22
C SER A 263 -7.40 -23.11 -0.15
N ALA A 264 -7.57 -24.13 0.69
CA ALA A 264 -7.21 -25.47 0.30
C ALA A 264 -7.99 -25.85 -0.96
N GLN A 265 -7.31 -26.17 -2.05
CA GLN A 265 -7.96 -26.76 -3.22
C GLN A 265 -8.60 -28.08 -2.78
N GLN A 266 -9.93 -28.16 -2.80
CA GLN A 266 -10.58 -29.46 -2.76
C GLN A 266 -10.18 -30.20 -4.04
N VAL A 267 -9.24 -31.10 -3.93
CA VAL A 267 -8.99 -32.10 -4.96
C VAL A 267 -10.24 -33.00 -4.98
N GLN A 268 -11.15 -32.71 -5.88
CA GLN A 268 -12.21 -33.67 -6.21
C GLN A 268 -11.53 -34.87 -6.84
N GLN A 269 -11.50 -35.98 -6.08
CA GLN A 269 -11.20 -37.31 -6.57
C GLN A 269 -12.39 -37.86 -7.38
#